data_14603501c5bc6781ad5497aef8111670
#
_entry.id   14603501c5bc6781ad5497aef8111670
#
_cell.length_a   1.000
_cell.length_b   1.000
_cell.length_c   1.000
_cell.angle_alpha   90.00
_cell.angle_beta   90.00
_cell.angle_gamma   90.00
#
_symmetry.space_group_name_H-M   'P 1'
#
loop_
_entity.id
_entity.type
_entity.pdbx_description
1 polymer ?
#
loop_
_entity_poly.entity_id
_entity_poly.type
_entity_poly.pdbx_seq_one_letter_code
_entity_poly.pdbx_strand_id
1 'polypeptide(L)'
;TASAFRDASADGAGGGGLGAALGEWIVSTDQPHAEISMLARARQLAIPATVHVAIGTDIVHMHPGVAGAAMGEATAIDFRLLAAVVCDLARGCWLNIGSAVVLPEVFLKVVNIARNLGQPLDGVTAINFDMMPHYRTSRNVLQRPVERGISLIGHHEINLPLFRVALLQRLQSSKKAGRDDS
;
A
#
# COMPACT_ATOMS: atom_id res chain seq x y z
N THR A 1 9.65 -7.50 17.76
CA THR A 1 9.04 -7.66 16.42
C THR A 1 8.04 -8.81 16.40
N ALA A 2 8.42 -10.02 16.89
CA ALA A 2 7.53 -11.18 16.89
C ALA A 2 6.30 -11.00 17.78
N SER A 3 6.44 -10.37 18.96
CA SER A 3 5.30 -9.98 19.80
C SER A 3 4.34 -9.06 19.08
N ALA A 4 4.84 -8.05 18.35
CA ALA A 4 4.03 -7.16 17.56
C ALA A 4 3.14 -7.91 16.55
N PHE A 5 3.72 -8.86 15.81
CA PHE A 5 2.95 -9.65 14.85
C PHE A 5 1.96 -10.60 15.49
N ARG A 6 2.29 -11.22 16.63
CA ARG A 6 1.38 -12.07 17.38
C ARG A 6 0.16 -11.27 17.85
N ASP A 7 0.41 -10.16 18.55
CA ASP A 7 -0.64 -9.36 19.16
C ASP A 7 -1.48 -8.67 18.08
N ALA A 8 -0.85 -8.03 17.09
CA ALA A 8 -1.53 -7.37 15.97
C ALA A 8 -2.31 -8.35 15.08
N SER A 9 -1.87 -9.61 14.93
CA SER A 9 -2.62 -10.60 14.16
C SER A 9 -3.93 -10.98 14.87
N ALA A 10 -3.89 -11.13 16.18
CA ALA A 10 -5.08 -11.41 16.97
C ALA A 10 -6.07 -10.23 16.93
N ASP A 11 -5.60 -9.02 17.18
CA ASP A 11 -6.42 -7.81 17.15
C ASP A 11 -6.94 -7.51 15.72
N GLY A 12 -6.11 -7.68 14.72
CA GLY A 12 -6.45 -7.48 13.32
C GLY A 12 -7.52 -8.44 12.81
N ALA A 13 -7.49 -9.69 13.26
CA ALA A 13 -8.51 -10.70 12.95
C ALA A 13 -9.88 -10.34 13.58
N GLY A 14 -9.92 -9.52 14.62
CA GLY A 14 -11.13 -8.98 15.21
C GLY A 14 -11.87 -7.93 14.37
N GLY A 15 -11.36 -7.59 13.19
CA GLY A 15 -12.06 -6.74 12.19
C GLY A 15 -11.29 -5.54 11.68
N GLY A 16 -10.15 -5.18 12.29
CA GLY A 16 -9.37 -3.99 11.90
C GLY A 16 -8.38 -4.21 10.76
N GLY A 17 -7.99 -5.46 10.48
CA GLY A 17 -6.91 -5.79 9.58
C GLY A 17 -5.52 -5.69 10.20
N LEU A 18 -4.54 -6.33 9.59
CA LEU A 18 -3.17 -6.42 10.12
C LEU A 18 -2.44 -5.07 10.11
N GLY A 19 -2.64 -4.28 9.04
CA GLY A 19 -1.99 -2.98 8.90
C GLY A 19 -2.42 -1.97 9.96
N ALA A 20 -3.71 -1.87 10.22
CA ALA A 20 -4.25 -1.00 11.27
C ALA A 20 -3.80 -1.44 12.67
N ALA A 21 -3.84 -2.76 12.95
CA ALA A 21 -3.44 -3.32 14.24
C ALA A 21 -1.94 -3.14 14.51
N LEU A 22 -1.08 -3.33 13.49
CA LEU A 22 0.35 -3.03 13.63
C LEU A 22 0.61 -1.55 13.89
N GLY A 23 -0.10 -0.66 13.17
CA GLY A 23 -0.01 0.78 13.37
C GLY A 23 -0.40 1.17 14.80
N GLU A 24 -1.50 0.65 15.30
CA GLU A 24 -1.95 0.87 16.67
C GLU A 24 -0.96 0.34 17.69
N TRP A 25 -0.47 -0.89 17.49
CA TRP A 25 0.51 -1.50 18.39
C TRP A 25 1.78 -0.64 18.51
N ILE A 26 2.29 -0.10 17.39
CA ILE A 26 3.48 0.75 17.40
C ILE A 26 3.22 2.05 18.16
N VAL A 27 2.05 2.66 17.99
CA VAL A 27 1.69 3.94 18.64
C VAL A 27 1.45 3.73 20.13
N SER A 28 0.69 2.70 20.53
CA SER A 28 0.28 2.48 21.90
C SER A 28 1.38 1.95 22.82
N THR A 29 2.41 1.30 22.23
CA THR A 29 3.51 0.70 23.00
C THR A 29 4.80 1.55 23.01
N ASP A 30 4.74 2.77 22.54
CA ASP A 30 5.85 3.74 22.51
C ASP A 30 7.16 3.12 21.99
N GLN A 31 7.06 2.51 20.81
CA GLN A 31 8.21 1.83 20.20
C GLN A 31 9.29 2.80 19.76
N PRO A 32 10.58 2.44 19.90
CA PRO A 32 11.66 3.22 19.30
C PRO A 32 11.44 3.46 17.82
N HIS A 33 11.65 4.70 17.37
CA HIS A 33 11.51 5.10 15.96
C HIS A 33 10.06 5.03 15.42
N ALA A 34 9.04 5.07 16.30
CA ALA A 34 7.64 5.14 15.88
C ALA A 34 7.35 6.34 14.98
N GLU A 35 8.08 7.44 15.17
CA GLU A 35 7.95 8.69 14.40
C GLU A 35 8.30 8.55 12.92
N ILE A 36 9.12 7.56 12.53
CA ILE A 36 9.47 7.27 11.14
C ILE A 36 8.71 6.06 10.57
N SER A 37 7.85 5.43 11.37
CA SER A 37 7.04 4.29 10.94
C SER A 37 5.88 4.74 10.04
N MET A 38 5.81 4.22 8.82
CA MET A 38 4.69 4.47 7.91
C MET A 38 3.36 3.96 8.48
N LEU A 39 3.35 2.80 9.15
CA LEU A 39 2.14 2.22 9.74
C LEU A 39 1.64 3.06 10.92
N ALA A 40 2.54 3.47 11.82
CA ALA A 40 2.20 4.37 12.92
C ALA A 40 1.65 5.70 12.40
N ARG A 41 2.30 6.27 11.38
CA ARG A 41 1.88 7.55 10.80
C ARG A 41 0.54 7.43 10.07
N ALA A 42 0.32 6.36 9.33
CA ALA A 42 -0.97 6.09 8.69
C ALA A 42 -2.10 6.00 9.72
N ARG A 43 -1.86 5.28 10.84
CA ARG A 43 -2.81 5.18 11.95
C ARG A 43 -3.16 6.55 12.55
N GLN A 44 -2.15 7.38 12.85
CA GLN A 44 -2.34 8.73 13.39
C GLN A 44 -3.12 9.67 12.44
N LEU A 45 -2.97 9.49 11.14
CA LEU A 45 -3.61 10.31 10.11
C LEU A 45 -4.94 9.73 9.60
N ALA A 46 -5.41 8.62 10.17
CA ALA A 46 -6.57 7.87 9.69
C ALA A 46 -6.50 7.50 8.18
N ILE A 47 -5.28 7.23 7.69
CA ILE A 47 -5.06 6.74 6.33
C ILE A 47 -5.08 5.21 6.38
N PRO A 48 -5.87 4.54 5.51
CA PRO A 48 -5.85 3.08 5.42
C PRO A 48 -4.44 2.56 5.14
N ALA A 49 -3.98 1.60 5.95
CA ALA A 49 -2.73 0.88 5.73
C ALA A 49 -3.02 -0.60 5.75
N THR A 50 -2.55 -1.33 4.76
CA THR A 50 -2.80 -2.77 4.60
C THR A 50 -1.50 -3.55 4.52
N VAL A 51 -1.47 -4.76 5.11
CA VAL A 51 -0.32 -5.65 5.10
C VAL A 51 -0.70 -6.98 4.45
N HIS A 52 -0.06 -7.30 3.36
CA HIS A 52 -0.32 -8.49 2.55
C HIS A 52 0.75 -9.53 2.79
N VAL A 53 0.43 -10.53 3.60
CA VAL A 53 1.35 -11.60 3.99
C VAL A 53 1.35 -12.70 2.93
N ALA A 54 2.54 -13.08 2.47
CA ALA A 54 2.72 -14.24 1.61
C ALA A 54 3.03 -15.48 2.46
N ILE A 55 2.04 -16.33 2.65
CA ILE A 55 2.16 -17.53 3.49
C ILE A 55 3.31 -18.41 2.99
N GLY A 56 4.23 -18.75 3.91
CA GLY A 56 5.39 -19.59 3.64
C GLY A 56 6.63 -18.87 3.09
N THR A 57 6.53 -17.57 2.74
CA THR A 57 7.68 -16.77 2.28
C THR A 57 8.09 -15.69 3.27
N ASP A 58 7.15 -15.09 3.98
CA ASP A 58 7.48 -14.04 4.93
C ASP A 58 8.12 -14.59 6.21
N ILE A 59 9.14 -13.90 6.68
CA ILE A 59 9.94 -14.27 7.86
C ILE A 59 9.10 -14.42 9.14
N VAL A 60 7.96 -13.75 9.21
CA VAL A 60 7.09 -13.79 10.39
C VAL A 60 6.56 -15.20 10.70
N HIS A 61 6.47 -16.07 9.69
CA HIS A 61 6.05 -17.47 9.85
C HIS A 61 7.05 -18.35 10.59
N MET A 62 8.30 -17.90 10.73
CA MET A 62 9.32 -18.62 11.48
C MET A 62 9.12 -18.53 13.01
N HIS A 63 8.24 -17.61 13.47
CA HIS A 63 8.02 -17.43 14.89
C HIS A 63 6.85 -18.28 15.41
N PRO A 64 7.07 -19.21 16.36
CA PRO A 64 6.06 -20.17 16.80
C PRO A 64 4.86 -19.53 17.52
N GLY A 65 5.00 -18.31 18.02
CA GLY A 65 3.91 -17.58 18.69
C GLY A 65 2.93 -16.90 17.75
N VAL A 66 3.15 -16.92 16.44
CA VAL A 66 2.24 -16.32 15.46
C VAL A 66 1.23 -17.36 14.98
N ALA A 67 -0.04 -17.17 15.32
CA ALA A 67 -1.12 -18.07 14.90
C ALA A 67 -1.46 -17.86 13.43
N GLY A 68 -1.28 -18.90 12.60
CA GLY A 68 -1.56 -18.85 11.16
C GLY A 68 -3.01 -18.47 10.83
N ALA A 69 -3.98 -18.93 11.62
CA ALA A 69 -5.39 -18.59 11.44
C ALA A 69 -5.65 -17.09 11.63
N ALA A 70 -5.15 -16.49 12.71
CA ALA A 70 -5.29 -15.06 12.99
C ALA A 70 -4.57 -14.21 11.92
N MET A 71 -3.35 -14.61 11.54
CA MET A 71 -2.60 -13.96 10.48
C MET A 71 -3.36 -14.00 9.14
N GLY A 72 -3.89 -15.17 8.79
CA GLY A 72 -4.66 -15.36 7.56
C GLY A 72 -5.91 -14.49 7.52
N GLU A 73 -6.69 -14.44 8.61
CA GLU A 73 -7.87 -13.58 8.69
C GLU A 73 -7.51 -12.09 8.62
N ALA A 74 -6.52 -11.65 9.40
CA ALA A 74 -6.11 -10.25 9.44
C ALA A 74 -5.62 -9.74 8.06
N THR A 75 -4.79 -10.52 7.33
CA THR A 75 -4.35 -10.14 5.98
C THR A 75 -5.48 -10.25 4.94
N ALA A 76 -6.47 -11.15 5.13
CA ALA A 76 -7.64 -11.22 4.27
C ALA A 76 -8.57 -10.00 4.45
N ILE A 77 -8.70 -9.48 5.67
CA ILE A 77 -9.38 -8.19 5.94
C ILE A 77 -8.66 -7.07 5.20
N ASP A 78 -7.35 -6.99 5.29
CA ASP A 78 -6.55 -5.99 4.58
C ASP A 78 -6.71 -6.08 3.06
N PHE A 79 -6.79 -7.27 2.51
CA PHE A 79 -7.04 -7.46 1.09
C PHE A 79 -8.42 -6.92 0.67
N ARG A 80 -9.47 -7.15 1.46
CA ARG A 80 -10.80 -6.59 1.22
C ARG A 80 -10.83 -5.06 1.35
N LEU A 81 -10.12 -4.52 2.34
CA LEU A 81 -9.95 -3.07 2.52
C LEU A 81 -9.26 -2.43 1.31
N LEU A 82 -8.16 -3.03 0.85
CA LEU A 82 -7.47 -2.54 -0.34
C LEU A 82 -8.36 -2.62 -1.59
N ALA A 83 -9.14 -3.67 -1.74
CA ALA A 83 -10.10 -3.78 -2.85
C ALA A 83 -11.14 -2.65 -2.81
N ALA A 84 -11.65 -2.30 -1.62
CA ALA A 84 -12.56 -1.17 -1.45
C ALA A 84 -11.89 0.17 -1.82
N VAL A 85 -10.66 0.41 -1.38
CA VAL A 85 -9.89 1.62 -1.76
C VAL A 85 -9.67 1.70 -3.27
N VAL A 86 -9.38 0.56 -3.92
CA VAL A 86 -9.17 0.52 -5.39
C VAL A 86 -10.48 0.74 -6.15
N CYS A 87 -11.63 0.38 -5.61
CA CYS A 87 -12.93 0.71 -6.22
C CYS A 87 -13.12 2.21 -6.47
N ASP A 88 -12.52 3.07 -5.65
CA ASP A 88 -12.59 4.52 -5.76
C ASP A 88 -11.40 5.14 -6.52
N LEU A 89 -10.59 4.32 -7.20
CA LEU A 89 -9.33 4.78 -7.81
C LEU A 89 -9.50 5.44 -9.19
N ALA A 90 -10.71 5.56 -9.73
CA ALA A 90 -10.93 6.17 -11.05
C ALA A 90 -10.25 7.55 -11.16
N ARG A 91 -9.47 7.76 -12.23
CA ARG A 91 -8.63 8.95 -12.46
C ARG A 91 -7.54 9.18 -11.40
N GLY A 92 -7.36 8.24 -10.50
CA GLY A 92 -6.32 8.27 -9.48
C GLY A 92 -4.97 7.75 -9.96
N CYS A 93 -4.06 7.55 -9.02
CA CYS A 93 -2.72 7.08 -9.29
C CYS A 93 -2.36 5.92 -8.36
N TRP A 94 -1.84 4.84 -8.94
CA TRP A 94 -1.22 3.73 -8.23
C TRP A 94 0.31 3.83 -8.30
N LEU A 95 0.99 3.87 -7.15
CA LEU A 95 2.44 3.86 -7.07
C LEU A 95 2.92 2.50 -6.57
N ASN A 96 3.64 1.75 -7.42
CA ASN A 96 4.36 0.55 -7.01
C ASN A 96 5.81 0.93 -6.71
N ILE A 97 6.25 0.76 -5.48
CA ILE A 97 7.57 1.21 -5.04
C ILE A 97 8.34 0.00 -4.48
N GLY A 98 9.37 -0.44 -5.18
CA GLY A 98 10.29 -1.51 -4.75
C GLY A 98 9.67 -2.90 -4.60
N SER A 99 8.42 -3.10 -5.04
CA SER A 99 7.80 -4.43 -4.98
C SER A 99 7.83 -5.11 -6.34
N ALA A 100 8.61 -6.17 -6.45
CA ALA A 100 8.82 -6.91 -7.69
C ALA A 100 7.84 -8.08 -7.87
N VAL A 101 7.23 -8.61 -6.81
CA VAL A 101 6.46 -9.86 -6.82
C VAL A 101 5.09 -9.72 -6.17
N VAL A 102 5.02 -9.52 -4.86
CA VAL A 102 3.77 -9.65 -4.10
C VAL A 102 2.76 -8.57 -4.46
N LEU A 103 3.12 -7.28 -4.31
CA LEU A 103 2.18 -6.19 -4.55
C LEU A 103 1.73 -6.05 -6.02
N PRO A 104 2.54 -6.33 -7.05
CA PRO A 104 2.05 -6.44 -8.43
C PRO A 104 0.94 -7.46 -8.62
N GLU A 105 1.03 -8.62 -7.95
CA GLU A 105 -0.03 -9.64 -8.00
C GLU A 105 -1.27 -9.20 -7.22
N VAL A 106 -1.09 -8.62 -6.04
CA VAL A 106 -2.19 -8.08 -5.23
C VAL A 106 -2.94 -7.01 -6.02
N PHE A 107 -2.23 -6.04 -6.60
CA PHE A 107 -2.84 -4.96 -7.38
C PHE A 107 -3.68 -5.48 -8.54
N LEU A 108 -3.14 -6.41 -9.34
CA LEU A 108 -3.90 -7.02 -10.43
C LEU A 108 -5.19 -7.68 -9.95
N LYS A 109 -5.16 -8.35 -8.78
CA LYS A 109 -6.35 -9.03 -8.23
C LYS A 109 -7.40 -8.04 -7.74
N VAL A 110 -7.01 -6.99 -7.02
CA VAL A 110 -7.97 -5.99 -6.53
C VAL A 110 -8.58 -5.17 -7.67
N VAL A 111 -7.81 -4.87 -8.72
CA VAL A 111 -8.35 -4.25 -9.95
C VAL A 111 -9.38 -5.17 -10.62
N ASN A 112 -9.12 -6.47 -10.70
CA ASN A 112 -10.08 -7.41 -11.26
C ASN A 112 -11.36 -7.51 -10.41
N ILE A 113 -11.23 -7.45 -9.08
CA ILE A 113 -12.40 -7.39 -8.18
C ILE A 113 -13.22 -6.13 -8.45
N ALA A 114 -12.58 -4.96 -8.47
CA ALA A 114 -13.27 -3.70 -8.73
C ALA A 114 -14.03 -3.73 -10.07
N ARG A 115 -13.41 -4.24 -11.13
CA ARG A 115 -14.05 -4.40 -12.45
C ARG A 115 -15.22 -5.38 -12.41
N ASN A 116 -15.08 -6.51 -11.72
CA ASN A 116 -16.17 -7.50 -11.57
C ASN A 116 -17.34 -6.93 -10.76
N LEU A 117 -17.10 -5.97 -9.88
CA LEU A 117 -18.13 -5.22 -9.15
C LEU A 117 -18.70 -4.05 -9.97
N GLY A 118 -18.31 -3.90 -11.23
CA GLY A 118 -18.80 -2.85 -12.11
C GLY A 118 -18.24 -1.46 -11.82
N GLN A 119 -17.15 -1.36 -11.04
CA GLN A 119 -16.55 -0.07 -10.73
C GLN A 119 -15.71 0.44 -11.92
N PRO A 120 -15.92 1.68 -12.37
CA PRO A 120 -15.12 2.27 -13.44
C PRO A 120 -13.72 2.60 -12.89
N LEU A 121 -12.70 2.09 -13.56
CA LEU A 121 -11.30 2.41 -13.27
C LEU A 121 -10.66 3.23 -14.40
N ASP A 122 -11.48 4.04 -15.06
CA ASP A 122 -11.05 4.85 -16.20
C ASP A 122 -10.03 5.91 -15.76
N GLY A 123 -9.02 6.13 -16.59
CA GLY A 123 -8.01 7.16 -16.38
C GLY A 123 -7.05 6.89 -15.20
N VAL A 124 -7.02 5.69 -14.65
CA VAL A 124 -6.02 5.32 -13.64
C VAL A 124 -4.62 5.33 -14.26
N THR A 125 -3.70 6.01 -13.59
CA THR A 125 -2.27 5.98 -13.95
C THR A 125 -1.51 5.11 -12.96
N ALA A 126 -0.74 4.14 -13.44
CA ALA A 126 0.18 3.37 -12.61
C ALA A 126 1.63 3.77 -12.85
N ILE A 127 2.39 3.93 -11.78
CA ILE A 127 3.80 4.28 -11.82
C ILE A 127 4.59 3.22 -11.04
N ASN A 128 5.65 2.69 -11.66
CA ASN A 128 6.58 1.79 -10.99
C ASN A 128 7.91 2.50 -10.73
N PHE A 129 8.34 2.49 -9.47
CA PHE A 129 9.66 2.94 -9.04
C PHE A 129 10.50 1.72 -8.67
N ASP A 130 11.56 1.47 -9.41
CA ASP A 130 12.48 0.37 -9.11
C ASP A 130 13.87 0.64 -9.71
N MET A 131 14.89 -0.06 -9.22
CA MET A 131 16.25 0.02 -9.77
C MET A 131 16.36 -0.69 -11.12
N MET A 132 15.48 -1.66 -11.36
CA MET A 132 15.47 -2.45 -12.60
C MET A 132 14.06 -2.83 -13.00
N PRO A 133 13.81 -3.12 -14.29
CA PRO A 133 12.51 -3.60 -14.73
C PRO A 133 12.31 -5.06 -14.31
N HIS A 134 11.15 -5.36 -13.73
CA HIS A 134 10.71 -6.73 -13.42
C HIS A 134 9.52 -7.13 -14.29
N TYR A 135 9.45 -8.40 -14.69
CA TYR A 135 8.37 -8.90 -15.53
C TYR A 135 6.99 -8.69 -14.89
N ARG A 136 6.83 -9.01 -13.58
CA ARG A 136 5.54 -8.87 -12.91
C ARG A 136 5.09 -7.42 -12.81
N THR A 137 5.98 -6.50 -12.46
CA THR A 137 5.64 -5.07 -12.42
C THR A 137 5.26 -4.57 -13.80
N SER A 138 6.03 -4.92 -14.84
CA SER A 138 5.71 -4.51 -16.20
C SER A 138 4.35 -5.02 -16.66
N ARG A 139 4.02 -6.28 -16.40
CA ARG A 139 2.76 -6.88 -16.85
C ARG A 139 1.58 -6.57 -15.94
N ASN A 140 1.76 -6.70 -14.63
CA ASN A 140 0.64 -6.73 -13.67
C ASN A 140 0.39 -5.37 -12.99
N VAL A 141 1.28 -4.38 -13.21
CA VAL A 141 1.07 -3.00 -12.76
C VAL A 141 0.90 -2.05 -13.94
N LEU A 142 1.82 -2.09 -14.92
CA LEU A 142 1.91 -1.05 -15.93
C LEU A 142 1.11 -1.33 -17.22
N GLN A 143 0.79 -2.60 -17.54
CA GLN A 143 0.17 -2.96 -18.82
C GLN A 143 -1.25 -3.49 -18.70
N ARG A 144 -1.46 -4.55 -17.89
CA ARG A 144 -2.76 -5.23 -17.82
C ARG A 144 -3.84 -4.44 -17.07
N PRO A 145 -3.54 -3.83 -15.90
CA PRO A 145 -4.57 -3.20 -15.08
C PRO A 145 -4.91 -1.76 -15.50
N VAL A 146 -4.06 -1.09 -16.26
CA VAL A 146 -4.20 0.34 -16.55
C VAL A 146 -3.89 0.65 -18.02
N GLU A 147 -4.45 1.75 -18.52
CA GLU A 147 -4.14 2.26 -19.84
C GLU A 147 -2.84 3.06 -19.86
N ARG A 148 -2.52 3.73 -18.74
CA ARG A 148 -1.34 4.57 -18.59
C ARG A 148 -0.40 4.01 -17.54
N GLY A 149 0.67 3.34 -17.96
CA GLY A 149 1.74 2.84 -17.11
C GLY A 149 3.04 3.58 -17.35
N ILE A 150 3.72 4.00 -16.29
CA ILE A 150 5.00 4.72 -16.33
C ILE A 150 6.02 3.97 -15.48
N SER A 151 7.20 3.71 -16.05
CA SER A 151 8.33 3.11 -15.32
C SER A 151 9.39 4.16 -15.04
N LEU A 152 9.71 4.37 -13.77
CA LEU A 152 10.79 5.25 -13.31
C LEU A 152 11.91 4.38 -12.75
N ILE A 153 12.91 4.12 -13.61
CA ILE A 153 14.06 3.29 -13.26
C ILE A 153 15.13 4.16 -12.63
N GLY A 154 15.59 3.77 -11.45
CA GLY A 154 16.62 4.45 -10.70
C GLY A 154 16.58 4.15 -9.21
N HIS A 155 17.54 4.68 -8.48
CA HIS A 155 17.65 4.48 -7.05
C HIS A 155 16.52 5.22 -6.30
N HIS A 156 15.92 4.56 -5.32
CA HIS A 156 14.83 5.12 -4.51
C HIS A 156 15.28 6.37 -3.74
N GLU A 157 16.52 6.39 -3.26
CA GLU A 157 17.13 7.52 -2.54
C GLU A 157 17.21 8.81 -3.39
N ILE A 158 17.13 8.69 -4.70
CA ILE A 158 17.08 9.80 -5.65
C ILE A 158 15.64 10.06 -6.09
N ASN A 159 14.97 9.03 -6.57
CA ASN A 159 13.66 9.18 -7.21
C ASN A 159 12.57 9.63 -6.22
N LEU A 160 12.55 9.11 -4.99
CA LEU A 160 11.50 9.45 -4.03
C LEU A 160 11.60 10.90 -3.52
N PRO A 161 12.79 11.44 -3.15
CA PRO A 161 12.92 12.85 -2.82
C PRO A 161 12.55 13.77 -3.97
N LEU A 162 12.97 13.47 -5.20
CA LEU A 162 12.62 14.25 -6.38
C LEU A 162 11.10 14.24 -6.64
N PHE A 163 10.47 13.09 -6.56
CA PHE A 163 9.02 12.95 -6.69
C PHE A 163 8.29 13.77 -5.62
N ARG A 164 8.74 13.69 -4.36
CA ARG A 164 8.18 14.46 -3.26
C ARG A 164 8.25 15.97 -3.52
N VAL A 165 9.38 16.47 -3.94
CA VAL A 165 9.57 17.90 -4.22
C VAL A 165 8.65 18.35 -5.36
N ALA A 166 8.63 17.61 -6.48
CA ALA A 166 7.77 17.91 -7.62
C ALA A 166 6.28 17.92 -7.24
N LEU A 167 5.83 16.93 -6.45
CA LEU A 167 4.46 16.83 -5.98
C LEU A 167 4.07 18.03 -5.09
N LEU A 168 4.91 18.38 -4.12
CA LEU A 168 4.67 19.52 -3.23
C LEU A 168 4.61 20.84 -3.98
N GLN A 169 5.50 21.07 -4.94
CA GLN A 169 5.46 22.27 -5.78
C GLN A 169 4.17 22.37 -6.58
N ARG A 170 3.71 21.27 -7.18
CA ARG A 170 2.44 21.24 -7.92
C ARG A 170 1.24 21.53 -7.03
N LEU A 171 1.18 20.91 -5.85
CA LEU A 171 0.09 21.12 -4.89
C LEU A 171 0.05 22.58 -4.39
N GLN A 172 1.20 23.21 -4.17
CA GLN A 172 1.28 24.61 -3.77
C GLN A 172 0.83 25.55 -4.90
N SER A 173 1.23 25.28 -6.15
CA SER A 173 0.83 26.08 -7.30
C SER A 173 -0.68 26.00 -7.55
N SER A 174 -1.28 24.81 -7.43
CA SER A 174 -2.74 24.64 -7.56
C SER A 174 -3.53 25.38 -6.48
N LYS A 175 -3.01 25.41 -5.24
CA LYS A 175 -3.64 26.17 -4.14
C LYS A 175 -3.56 27.69 -4.36
N LYS A 176 -2.53 28.22 -5.01
CA LYS A 176 -2.43 29.64 -5.35
C LYS A 176 -3.39 30.02 -6.46
N ALA A 177 -3.45 29.22 -7.54
CA ALA A 177 -4.36 29.47 -8.65
C ALA A 177 -5.84 29.47 -8.22
N GLY A 178 -6.26 28.56 -7.33
CA GLY A 178 -7.66 28.53 -6.84
C GLY A 178 -8.00 29.60 -5.80
N ARG A 179 -7.01 30.40 -5.34
CA ARG A 179 -7.27 31.57 -4.47
C ARG A 179 -7.38 32.88 -5.24
N ASP A 180 -6.84 32.91 -6.45
CA ASP A 180 -6.89 34.13 -7.29
C ASP A 180 -8.22 34.19 -8.08
N ASP A 181 -8.99 33.09 -8.13
CA ASP A 181 -10.29 32.97 -8.81
C ASP A 181 -11.51 33.12 -7.85
N SER A 182 -11.30 33.42 -6.57
CA SER A 182 -12.35 33.60 -5.55
C SER A 182 -12.32 35.02 -4.94
#